data_7816c1bc95fa23320b3f1e77b52ec6ac
#
_entry.id   7816c1bc95fa23320b3f1e77b52ec6ac
#
_cell.length_a   1.000
_cell.length_b   1.000
_cell.length_c   1.000
_cell.angle_alpha   90.00
_cell.angle_beta   90.00
_cell.angle_gamma   90.00
#
_symmetry.space_group_name_H-M   'P 1'
#
loop_
_entity.id
_entity.type
_entity.pdbx_description
1 polymer ?
#
loop_
_entity_poly.entity_id
_entity_poly.type
_entity_poly.pdbx_seq_one_letter_code
_entity_poly.pdbx_strand_id
1 'polypeptide(L)'
;MPNARALTAEPCHSRGGAGGAARTRGADGRGQVWERRPISGRSLRLLLEGDTEGRYTGRDDADSGYRLTIALAVACSQPDRAWTPADFHQALIYTPTAGGWWARRLRERKGAEYAEHKLTAMLTRAAEFVGRTGTVTGRQDAVEKVGEVRRAVESLAWAARGGRAVDQKNLAARLRLCESAGGLDHLSAVRPLAEQMGCARSTAEASNARLARDGWLVLLERGSGRERPSRWRLAIPAHIRTLLSRARPGQALPPQGQRLATVPNAHTTPTARDGAAVDTVALASVMAHDACHHWAHGTSGARILACLDPVEGISRAQIQQATALHRTTVARRLERLAADGLANEREGLYYLAPELSGHVRLHPDEALLAHAADQRGTSGLAARRHHRHADERAAWERHLEERSLYRTLHQPRLRLVPEGVLNPHTGELLDERWHGWDISDPHRPTWHGSDLRPWRGPPATASA
;
A
#
# COMPACT_ATOMS: atom_id res chain seq x y z
N MET A 1 -22.81 51.78 -19.14
CA MET A 1 -23.37 52.68 -18.13
C MET A 1 -24.75 52.20 -17.73
N PRO A 2 -25.13 52.24 -16.43
CA PRO A 2 -24.44 52.07 -15.15
C PRO A 2 -25.05 50.91 -14.37
N ASN A 3 -24.62 50.37 -13.30
CA ASN A 3 -24.42 50.85 -11.94
C ASN A 3 -23.77 49.77 -11.05
N ALA A 4 -22.67 50.10 -10.44
CA ALA A 4 -22.13 49.42 -9.30
C ALA A 4 -22.97 49.70 -8.06
N ARG A 5 -23.28 48.70 -7.28
CA ARG A 5 -23.68 48.85 -5.85
C ARG A 5 -22.75 47.99 -4.99
N ALA A 6 -21.87 48.67 -4.31
CA ALA A 6 -21.11 48.16 -3.19
C ALA A 6 -22.08 47.90 -2.05
N LEU A 7 -22.03 46.70 -1.47
CA LEU A 7 -22.62 46.36 -0.19
C LEU A 7 -21.47 46.20 0.81
N THR A 8 -21.30 47.21 1.63
CA THR A 8 -20.51 47.21 2.86
C THR A 8 -21.21 46.26 3.87
N ALA A 9 -20.49 45.22 4.28
CA ALA A 9 -20.89 44.36 5.39
C ALA A 9 -20.21 44.86 6.69
N GLU A 10 -21.02 45.25 7.64
CA GLU A 10 -20.61 45.57 9.01
C GLU A 10 -20.16 44.31 9.78
N PRO A 11 -19.23 44.44 10.73
CA PRO A 11 -18.79 43.32 11.54
C PRO A 11 -19.76 43.06 12.69
N CYS A 12 -20.40 41.91 12.68
CA CYS A 12 -21.17 41.40 13.83
C CYS A 12 -20.22 41.02 14.98
N HIS A 13 -20.20 41.83 16.02
CA HIS A 13 -19.74 41.43 17.34
C HIS A 13 -20.69 40.39 17.94
N SER A 14 -20.30 39.14 17.98
CA SER A 14 -20.97 38.13 18.79
C SER A 14 -20.21 37.92 20.10
N ARG A 15 -20.93 38.35 21.16
CA ARG A 15 -20.61 38.17 22.57
C ARG A 15 -20.35 36.70 22.89
N GLY A 16 -19.33 36.49 23.73
CA GLY A 16 -19.04 35.20 24.35
C GLY A 16 -20.22 34.60 25.11
N GLY A 17 -20.58 33.40 24.71
CA GLY A 17 -21.38 32.48 25.49
C GLY A 17 -20.47 31.39 26.01
N ALA A 18 -20.08 31.49 27.29
CA ALA A 18 -19.45 30.39 28.02
C ALA A 18 -20.50 29.28 28.19
N GLY A 19 -20.62 28.41 27.17
CA GLY A 19 -21.38 27.17 27.27
C GLY A 19 -20.56 26.18 28.10
N GLY A 20 -20.85 26.12 29.39
CA GLY A 20 -20.33 25.08 30.28
C GLY A 20 -20.71 23.70 29.75
N ALA A 21 -19.73 22.95 29.25
CA ALA A 21 -19.87 21.54 28.99
C ALA A 21 -20.30 20.87 30.31
N ALA A 22 -21.57 20.44 30.36
CA ALA A 22 -22.08 19.67 31.48
C ALA A 22 -21.20 18.41 31.62
N ARG A 23 -20.32 18.43 32.61
CA ARG A 23 -19.58 17.25 33.06
C ARG A 23 -20.61 16.27 33.62
N THR A 24 -21.07 15.34 32.80
CA THR A 24 -21.79 14.16 33.28
C THR A 24 -20.81 13.33 34.14
N ARG A 25 -20.77 13.60 35.43
CA ARG A 25 -20.14 12.72 36.40
C ARG A 25 -20.89 11.41 36.35
N GLY A 26 -20.21 10.36 35.87
CA GLY A 26 -20.73 9.00 35.96
C GLY A 26 -21.03 8.66 37.42
N ALA A 27 -22.13 7.96 37.64
CA ALA A 27 -22.72 7.65 38.95
C ALA A 27 -21.82 6.90 39.93
N ASP A 28 -20.63 6.45 39.52
CA ASP A 28 -19.77 5.53 40.33
C ASP A 28 -18.47 6.15 40.83
N GLY A 29 -18.27 7.46 40.80
CA GLY A 29 -17.07 8.10 41.35
C GLY A 29 -15.72 7.72 40.70
N ARG A 30 -15.71 6.86 39.70
CA ARG A 30 -14.54 6.51 38.89
C ARG A 30 -14.51 7.44 37.69
N GLY A 31 -13.51 8.33 37.59
CA GLY A 31 -13.29 9.21 36.44
C GLY A 31 -13.31 8.43 35.14
N GLN A 32 -13.68 9.10 34.03
CA GLN A 32 -13.74 8.44 32.72
C GLN A 32 -12.38 7.89 32.32
N VAL A 33 -12.37 6.76 31.59
CA VAL A 33 -11.12 6.03 31.24
C VAL A 33 -10.08 6.93 30.59
N TRP A 34 -10.50 7.83 29.69
CA TRP A 34 -9.60 8.77 28.99
C TRP A 34 -9.11 9.93 29.88
N GLU A 35 -9.65 10.12 31.07
CA GLU A 35 -9.10 11.04 32.07
C GLU A 35 -7.91 10.39 32.79
N ARG A 36 -7.96 9.09 33.01
CA ARG A 36 -6.89 8.31 33.67
C ARG A 36 -5.80 7.90 32.69
N ARG A 37 -6.16 7.60 31.45
CA ARG A 37 -5.26 7.19 30.35
C ARG A 37 -5.53 8.05 29.11
N PRO A 38 -4.96 9.27 29.06
CA PRO A 38 -5.26 10.22 28.02
C PRO A 38 -4.78 9.72 26.66
N ILE A 39 -5.65 9.83 25.66
CA ILE A 39 -5.33 9.66 24.26
C ILE A 39 -5.16 11.02 23.60
N SER A 40 -4.68 11.06 22.35
CA SER A 40 -4.52 12.33 21.64
C SER A 40 -5.83 13.10 21.56
N GLY A 41 -5.80 14.43 21.57
CA GLY A 41 -7.01 15.25 21.48
C GLY A 41 -7.86 14.95 20.25
N ARG A 42 -7.23 14.54 19.13
CA ARG A 42 -7.92 14.07 17.94
C ARG A 42 -8.63 12.73 18.18
N SER A 43 -7.95 11.76 18.80
CA SER A 43 -8.53 10.46 19.09
C SER A 43 -9.65 10.56 20.12
N LEU A 44 -9.52 11.50 21.06
CA LEU A 44 -10.56 11.81 22.04
C LEU A 44 -11.81 12.36 21.35
N ARG A 45 -11.66 13.29 20.40
CA ARG A 45 -12.79 13.76 19.58
C ARG A 45 -13.44 12.64 18.80
N LEU A 46 -12.67 11.77 18.13
CA LEU A 46 -13.20 10.60 17.43
C LEU A 46 -13.98 9.68 18.36
N LEU A 47 -13.54 9.51 19.60
CA LEU A 47 -14.24 8.71 20.60
C LEU A 47 -15.55 9.39 21.03
N LEU A 48 -15.52 10.67 21.35
CA LEU A 48 -16.67 11.39 21.92
C LEU A 48 -17.70 11.80 20.87
N GLU A 49 -17.26 12.28 19.71
CA GLU A 49 -18.06 12.91 18.66
C GLU A 49 -18.23 12.02 17.41
N GLY A 50 -17.46 10.95 17.31
CA GLY A 50 -17.44 10.09 16.12
C GLY A 50 -16.59 10.67 14.99
N ASP A 51 -16.76 10.11 13.78
CA ASP A 51 -16.04 10.56 12.57
C ASP A 51 -16.78 11.71 11.87
N THR A 52 -16.76 12.88 12.48
CA THR A 52 -17.40 14.09 11.92
C THR A 52 -16.74 14.59 10.62
N GLU A 53 -15.49 14.19 10.36
CA GLU A 53 -14.75 14.58 9.16
C GLU A 53 -14.89 13.57 8.01
N GLY A 54 -15.59 12.45 8.22
CA GLY A 54 -15.80 11.41 7.20
C GLY A 54 -14.53 10.67 6.76
N ARG A 55 -13.50 10.64 7.60
CA ARG A 55 -12.19 10.02 7.25
C ARG A 55 -12.21 8.49 7.28
N TYR A 56 -13.14 7.92 8.01
CA TYR A 56 -13.27 6.47 8.20
C TYR A 56 -14.50 5.91 7.48
N THR A 57 -15.00 6.64 6.47
CA THR A 57 -16.10 6.17 5.63
C THR A 57 -15.75 4.84 4.97
N GLY A 58 -16.65 3.88 5.09
CA GLY A 58 -16.60 2.57 4.50
C GLY A 58 -17.66 2.39 3.40
N ARG A 59 -17.88 1.14 2.99
CA ARG A 59 -18.92 0.78 2.02
C ARG A 59 -20.34 1.00 2.54
N ASP A 60 -20.49 0.84 3.84
CA ASP A 60 -21.73 1.05 4.59
C ASP A 60 -21.40 1.56 6.01
N ASP A 61 -22.44 1.83 6.78
CA ASP A 61 -22.29 2.30 8.17
C ASP A 61 -21.54 1.30 9.05
N ALA A 62 -21.75 -0.01 8.84
CA ALA A 62 -21.08 -1.04 9.64
C ALA A 62 -19.57 -1.10 9.34
N ASP A 63 -19.17 -0.95 8.08
CA ASP A 63 -17.75 -0.88 7.67
C ASP A 63 -17.11 0.42 8.17
N SER A 64 -17.83 1.55 8.12
CA SER A 64 -17.40 2.84 8.65
C SER A 64 -17.13 2.76 10.16
N GLY A 65 -18.11 2.24 10.93
CA GLY A 65 -17.95 2.05 12.36
C GLY A 65 -16.84 1.06 12.74
N TYR A 66 -16.66 0.01 11.95
CA TYR A 66 -15.55 -0.94 12.13
C TYR A 66 -14.18 -0.26 11.92
N ARG A 67 -14.03 0.55 10.88
CA ARG A 67 -12.79 1.30 10.59
C ARG A 67 -12.47 2.31 11.68
N LEU A 68 -13.49 3.05 12.14
CA LEU A 68 -13.37 3.97 13.27
C LEU A 68 -12.90 3.25 14.53
N THR A 69 -13.49 2.09 14.83
CA THR A 69 -13.12 1.26 15.99
C THR A 69 -11.66 0.78 15.89
N ILE A 70 -11.17 0.40 14.70
CA ILE A 70 -9.76 0.07 14.49
C ILE A 70 -8.87 1.28 14.77
N ALA A 71 -9.22 2.47 14.28
CA ALA A 71 -8.46 3.68 14.51
C ALA A 71 -8.35 4.03 16.02
N LEU A 72 -9.46 3.86 16.74
CA LEU A 72 -9.48 4.02 18.20
C LEU A 72 -8.64 2.95 18.91
N ALA A 73 -8.69 1.69 18.46
CA ALA A 73 -7.85 0.63 19.00
C ALA A 73 -6.35 0.96 18.85
N VAL A 74 -5.92 1.45 17.69
CA VAL A 74 -4.53 1.90 17.46
C VAL A 74 -4.15 3.06 18.38
N ALA A 75 -5.06 4.04 18.55
CA ALA A 75 -4.81 5.19 19.43
C ALA A 75 -4.68 4.78 20.91
N CYS A 76 -5.46 3.78 21.34
CA CYS A 76 -5.45 3.26 22.70
C CYS A 76 -4.33 2.26 22.98
N SER A 77 -3.61 1.80 21.95
CA SER A 77 -2.52 0.81 22.07
C SER A 77 -1.13 1.44 22.11
N GLN A 78 -1.01 2.78 22.24
CA GLN A 78 0.29 3.44 22.31
C GLN A 78 1.04 3.00 23.59
N PRO A 79 2.34 2.63 23.52
CA PRO A 79 3.07 1.97 24.63
C PRO A 79 3.10 2.76 25.93
N ASP A 80 3.16 4.09 25.84
CA ASP A 80 3.18 5.02 26.99
C ASP A 80 1.81 5.20 27.65
N ARG A 81 0.74 4.76 27.00
CA ARG A 81 -0.65 5.03 27.39
C ARG A 81 -1.60 3.87 27.10
N ALA A 82 -1.05 2.65 26.96
CA ALA A 82 -1.83 1.49 26.57
C ALA A 82 -3.05 1.26 27.47
N TRP A 83 -4.20 1.19 26.85
CA TRP A 83 -5.45 0.83 27.52
C TRP A 83 -5.51 -0.68 27.72
N THR A 84 -6.09 -1.08 28.85
CA THR A 84 -6.43 -2.50 29.04
C THR A 84 -7.66 -2.86 28.21
N PRO A 85 -7.89 -4.14 27.89
CA PRO A 85 -9.15 -4.57 27.27
C PRO A 85 -10.39 -4.09 28.03
N ALA A 86 -10.35 -4.11 29.35
CA ALA A 86 -11.46 -3.62 30.20
C ALA A 86 -11.70 -2.10 30.01
N ASP A 87 -10.63 -1.30 29.94
CA ASP A 87 -10.74 0.15 29.65
C ASP A 87 -11.37 0.39 28.28
N PHE A 88 -10.96 -0.39 27.28
CA PHE A 88 -11.47 -0.26 25.91
C PHE A 88 -12.94 -0.67 25.78
N HIS A 89 -13.33 -1.76 26.44
CA HIS A 89 -14.73 -2.18 26.54
C HIS A 89 -15.57 -1.12 27.25
N GLN A 90 -15.08 -0.60 28.38
CA GLN A 90 -15.77 0.43 29.13
C GLN A 90 -16.05 1.66 28.26
N ALA A 91 -15.08 2.12 27.49
CA ALA A 91 -15.23 3.32 26.68
C ALA A 91 -16.15 3.11 25.45
N LEU A 92 -16.11 1.94 24.81
CA LEU A 92 -16.81 1.72 23.53
C LEU A 92 -18.16 1.03 23.70
N ILE A 93 -18.30 0.13 24.68
CA ILE A 93 -19.54 -0.64 24.89
C ILE A 93 -20.40 0.00 25.99
N TYR A 94 -19.77 0.34 27.11
CA TYR A 94 -20.50 0.70 28.33
C TYR A 94 -20.65 2.20 28.54
N THR A 95 -19.89 3.02 27.80
CA THR A 95 -20.06 4.48 27.80
C THR A 95 -20.74 4.92 26.51
N PRO A 96 -21.75 5.80 26.56
CA PRO A 96 -22.53 6.23 25.39
C PRO A 96 -21.76 7.27 24.56
N THR A 97 -20.56 6.91 24.05
CA THR A 97 -19.77 7.74 23.15
C THR A 97 -20.17 7.56 21.70
N ALA A 98 -20.11 8.60 20.87
CA ALA A 98 -20.46 8.48 19.45
C ALA A 98 -19.50 7.49 18.73
N GLY A 99 -18.20 7.52 19.03
CA GLY A 99 -17.21 6.60 18.44
C GLY A 99 -17.43 5.13 18.82
N GLY A 100 -18.15 4.85 19.92
CA GLY A 100 -18.45 3.47 20.37
C GLY A 100 -19.74 2.88 19.79
N TRP A 101 -20.47 3.58 18.92
CA TRP A 101 -21.79 3.13 18.43
C TRP A 101 -21.74 1.75 17.75
N TRP A 102 -20.71 1.47 16.95
CA TRP A 102 -20.54 0.18 16.28
C TRP A 102 -20.35 -0.96 17.27
N ALA A 103 -19.56 -0.76 18.32
CA ALA A 103 -19.33 -1.75 19.38
C ALA A 103 -20.63 -2.06 20.16
N ARG A 104 -21.42 -1.02 20.47
CA ARG A 104 -22.72 -1.21 21.12
C ARG A 104 -23.71 -1.96 20.22
N ARG A 105 -23.80 -1.59 18.93
CA ARG A 105 -24.62 -2.32 17.97
C ARG A 105 -24.17 -3.77 17.77
N LEU A 106 -22.86 -4.02 17.85
CA LEU A 106 -22.32 -5.39 17.82
C LEU A 106 -22.78 -6.17 19.04
N ARG A 107 -22.74 -5.56 20.25
CA ARG A 107 -23.25 -6.14 21.49
C ARG A 107 -24.73 -6.48 21.41
N GLU A 108 -25.54 -5.56 20.91
CA GLU A 108 -26.99 -5.76 20.74
C GLU A 108 -27.31 -6.94 19.82
N ARG A 109 -26.54 -7.09 18.73
CA ARG A 109 -26.78 -8.13 17.71
C ARG A 109 -26.20 -9.49 18.02
N LYS A 110 -25.08 -9.55 18.74
CA LYS A 110 -24.28 -10.78 18.93
C LYS A 110 -24.01 -11.14 20.40
N GLY A 111 -24.46 -10.31 21.33
CA GLY A 111 -24.24 -10.48 22.77
C GLY A 111 -22.96 -9.79 23.27
N ALA A 112 -22.90 -9.62 24.59
CA ALA A 112 -21.81 -8.90 25.27
C ALA A 112 -20.47 -9.62 25.12
N GLU A 113 -20.43 -10.91 25.40
CA GLU A 113 -19.23 -11.75 25.33
C GLU A 113 -18.56 -11.71 23.94
N TYR A 114 -19.36 -11.85 22.88
CA TYR A 114 -18.85 -11.76 21.51
C TYR A 114 -18.27 -10.38 21.20
N ALA A 115 -18.96 -9.30 21.62
CA ALA A 115 -18.48 -7.94 21.38
C ALA A 115 -17.16 -7.67 22.12
N GLU A 116 -17.05 -8.07 23.37
CA GLU A 116 -15.84 -7.93 24.18
C GLU A 116 -14.68 -8.76 23.61
N HIS A 117 -14.93 -10.01 23.23
CA HIS A 117 -13.91 -10.85 22.58
C HIS A 117 -13.41 -10.20 21.28
N LYS A 118 -14.32 -9.69 20.46
CA LYS A 118 -13.97 -9.02 19.20
C LYS A 118 -13.12 -7.76 19.41
N LEU A 119 -13.52 -6.92 20.39
CA LEU A 119 -12.78 -5.70 20.73
C LEU A 119 -11.41 -6.02 21.35
N THR A 120 -11.30 -7.03 22.20
CA THR A 120 -10.02 -7.50 22.73
C THR A 120 -9.10 -7.91 21.58
N ALA A 121 -9.59 -8.73 20.64
CA ALA A 121 -8.81 -9.13 19.47
C ALA A 121 -8.36 -7.95 18.61
N MET A 122 -9.21 -6.91 18.49
CA MET A 122 -8.86 -5.69 17.75
C MET A 122 -7.76 -4.90 18.50
N LEU A 123 -7.89 -4.73 19.80
CA LEU A 123 -6.90 -4.03 20.62
C LEU A 123 -5.56 -4.76 20.63
N THR A 124 -5.55 -6.09 20.77
CA THR A 124 -4.33 -6.90 20.69
C THR A 124 -3.62 -6.75 19.35
N ARG A 125 -4.36 -6.84 18.24
CA ARG A 125 -3.79 -6.63 16.90
C ARG A 125 -3.27 -5.19 16.71
N ALA A 126 -3.97 -4.21 17.27
CA ALA A 126 -3.53 -2.83 17.26
C ALA A 126 -2.25 -2.62 18.07
N ALA A 127 -2.14 -3.25 19.26
CA ALA A 127 -0.93 -3.23 20.08
C ALA A 127 0.26 -3.89 19.37
N GLU A 128 0.04 -5.03 18.72
CA GLU A 128 1.06 -5.67 17.88
C GLU A 128 1.47 -4.78 16.69
N PHE A 129 0.52 -4.10 16.07
CA PHE A 129 0.79 -3.14 14.98
C PHE A 129 1.60 -1.96 15.49
N VAL A 130 1.20 -1.33 16.59
CA VAL A 130 1.91 -0.20 17.22
C VAL A 130 3.30 -0.62 17.69
N GLY A 131 3.44 -1.81 18.30
CA GLY A 131 4.74 -2.36 18.73
C GLY A 131 5.69 -2.59 17.55
N ARG A 132 5.17 -2.90 16.35
CA ARG A 132 5.97 -3.06 15.12
C ARG A 132 6.27 -1.74 14.43
N THR A 133 5.35 -0.76 14.48
CA THR A 133 5.51 0.55 13.82
C THR A 133 6.10 1.60 14.76
N GLY A 134 6.15 1.32 16.05
CA GLY A 134 6.72 2.20 17.07
C GLY A 134 5.78 3.32 17.54
N THR A 135 6.28 4.07 18.51
CA THR A 135 5.69 5.30 19.05
C THR A 135 5.70 6.44 18.01
N VAL A 136 5.29 7.67 18.39
CA VAL A 136 5.44 8.89 17.55
C VAL A 136 6.89 9.03 17.07
N THR A 137 7.87 8.74 17.92
CA THR A 137 9.30 8.64 17.55
C THR A 137 9.50 7.58 16.46
N GLY A 138 8.89 6.41 16.60
CA GLY A 138 8.97 5.35 15.59
C GLY A 138 8.33 5.71 14.26
N ARG A 139 7.32 6.59 14.23
CA ARG A 139 6.78 7.11 12.96
C ARG A 139 7.76 8.08 12.28
N GLN A 140 8.43 8.94 13.05
CA GLN A 140 9.48 9.80 12.51
C GLN A 140 10.65 8.96 11.99
N ASP A 141 11.12 7.99 12.78
CA ASP A 141 12.17 7.05 12.37
C ASP A 141 11.74 6.25 11.12
N ALA A 142 10.47 5.85 11.02
CA ALA A 142 9.96 5.14 9.86
C ALA A 142 9.93 6.03 8.60
N VAL A 143 9.52 7.30 8.73
CA VAL A 143 9.55 8.30 7.65
C VAL A 143 11.00 8.57 7.23
N GLU A 144 11.91 8.69 8.18
CA GLU A 144 13.34 8.88 7.91
C GLU A 144 13.92 7.69 7.16
N LYS A 145 13.62 6.45 7.59
CA LYS A 145 14.05 5.23 6.90
C LYS A 145 13.49 5.13 5.48
N VAL A 146 12.24 5.52 5.25
CA VAL A 146 11.67 5.60 3.89
C VAL A 146 12.44 6.65 3.08
N GLY A 147 12.76 7.81 3.67
CA GLY A 147 13.60 8.83 3.06
C GLY A 147 15.02 8.34 2.73
N GLU A 148 15.62 7.52 3.59
CA GLU A 148 16.92 6.90 3.30
C GLU A 148 16.86 5.96 2.09
N VAL A 149 15.85 5.09 2.02
CA VAL A 149 15.65 4.21 0.85
C VAL A 149 15.42 5.04 -0.41
N ARG A 150 14.63 6.11 -0.32
CA ARG A 150 14.40 7.04 -1.44
C ARG A 150 15.72 7.63 -1.93
N ARG A 151 16.49 8.24 -1.04
CA ARG A 151 17.82 8.81 -1.38
C ARG A 151 18.73 7.76 -2.02
N ALA A 152 18.72 6.53 -1.50
CA ALA A 152 19.48 5.43 -2.07
C ALA A 152 19.04 5.08 -3.49
N VAL A 153 17.72 5.05 -3.77
CA VAL A 153 17.20 4.79 -5.11
C VAL A 153 17.53 5.92 -6.08
N GLU A 154 17.43 7.17 -5.65
CA GLU A 154 17.67 8.36 -6.46
C GLU A 154 19.14 8.60 -6.75
N SER A 155 20.03 8.25 -5.82
CA SER A 155 21.49 8.38 -6.02
C SER A 155 22.07 7.35 -7.00
N LEU A 156 21.29 6.33 -7.40
CA LEU A 156 21.74 5.29 -8.32
C LEU A 156 21.33 5.58 -9.76
N ALA A 157 22.29 5.42 -10.68
CA ALA A 157 22.00 5.40 -12.10
C ALA A 157 21.45 4.03 -12.52
N TRP A 158 20.14 3.96 -12.78
CA TRP A 158 19.47 2.73 -13.20
C TRP A 158 19.65 2.50 -14.70
N ALA A 159 20.36 1.45 -15.08
CA ALA A 159 20.60 1.12 -16.47
C ALA A 159 19.29 0.89 -17.26
N ALA A 160 19.24 1.33 -18.52
CA ALA A 160 18.06 1.12 -19.38
C ALA A 160 17.87 -0.35 -19.76
N ARG A 161 18.96 -1.14 -19.80
CA ARG A 161 18.96 -2.55 -20.20
C ARG A 161 18.72 -3.48 -19.01
N GLY A 162 18.28 -4.71 -19.29
CA GLY A 162 18.10 -5.75 -18.28
C GLY A 162 16.94 -5.50 -17.31
N GLY A 163 15.95 -4.66 -17.68
CA GLY A 163 14.78 -4.37 -16.86
C GLY A 163 15.00 -3.40 -15.72
N ARG A 164 16.21 -2.82 -15.55
CA ARG A 164 16.56 -1.95 -14.42
C ARG A 164 15.74 -0.65 -14.36
N ALA A 165 15.39 -0.08 -15.51
CA ALA A 165 14.48 1.05 -15.55
C ALA A 165 13.06 0.72 -15.04
N VAL A 166 12.60 -0.52 -15.25
CA VAL A 166 11.34 -1.03 -14.70
C VAL A 166 11.48 -1.28 -13.19
N ASP A 167 12.64 -1.71 -12.75
CA ASP A 167 12.92 -1.92 -11.32
C ASP A 167 12.88 -0.58 -10.56
N GLN A 168 13.41 0.50 -11.14
CA GLN A 168 13.28 1.84 -10.57
C GLN A 168 11.82 2.28 -10.47
N LYS A 169 10.98 2.03 -11.50
CA LYS A 169 9.54 2.29 -11.46
C LYS A 169 8.84 1.50 -10.34
N ASN A 170 9.22 0.24 -10.17
CA ASN A 170 8.68 -0.60 -9.10
C ASN A 170 9.02 -0.04 -7.72
N LEU A 171 10.27 0.35 -7.49
CA LEU A 171 10.69 0.97 -6.24
C LEU A 171 9.99 2.30 -6.00
N ALA A 172 9.81 3.15 -7.02
CA ALA A 172 9.07 4.40 -6.92
C ALA A 172 7.60 4.16 -6.50
N ALA A 173 6.91 3.19 -7.12
CA ALA A 173 5.55 2.81 -6.73
C ALA A 173 5.49 2.30 -5.28
N ARG A 174 6.46 1.48 -4.86
CA ARG A 174 6.50 0.94 -3.50
C ARG A 174 6.86 1.98 -2.44
N LEU A 175 7.71 2.96 -2.76
CA LEU A 175 7.99 4.08 -1.87
C LEU A 175 6.69 4.86 -1.54
N ARG A 176 5.81 5.09 -2.52
CA ARG A 176 4.47 5.68 -2.26
C ARG A 176 3.63 4.81 -1.32
N LEU A 177 3.66 3.48 -1.49
CA LEU A 177 2.95 2.57 -0.58
C LEU A 177 3.54 2.63 0.84
N CYS A 178 4.87 2.69 0.97
CA CYS A 178 5.55 2.82 2.25
C CYS A 178 5.22 4.14 2.95
N GLU A 179 5.13 5.24 2.21
CA GLU A 179 4.70 6.54 2.75
C GLU A 179 3.27 6.50 3.27
N SER A 180 2.36 5.90 2.49
CA SER A 180 0.97 5.71 2.91
C SER A 180 0.85 4.78 4.12
N ALA A 181 1.70 3.74 4.20
CA ALA A 181 1.75 2.81 5.32
C ALA A 181 2.48 3.37 6.55
N GLY A 182 3.25 4.45 6.40
CA GLY A 182 4.08 5.02 7.45
C GLY A 182 5.25 4.13 7.86
N GLY A 183 5.85 3.36 6.92
CA GLY A 183 6.98 2.49 7.20
C GLY A 183 7.45 1.69 5.99
N LEU A 184 8.55 0.96 6.14
CA LEU A 184 9.14 0.15 5.05
C LEU A 184 8.33 -1.12 4.74
N ASP A 185 7.53 -1.60 5.69
CA ASP A 185 6.67 -2.76 5.52
C ASP A 185 5.36 -2.33 4.85
N HIS A 186 5.02 -2.98 3.74
CA HIS A 186 3.81 -2.65 3.00
C HIS A 186 3.18 -3.90 2.38
N LEU A 187 1.86 -3.84 2.18
CA LEU A 187 1.11 -4.82 1.43
C LEU A 187 1.11 -4.45 -0.05
N SER A 188 1.39 -5.41 -0.91
CA SER A 188 1.36 -5.17 -2.35
C SER A 188 0.87 -6.39 -3.11
N ALA A 189 -0.25 -6.24 -3.79
CA ALA A 189 -0.70 -7.16 -4.82
C ALA A 189 -0.07 -6.77 -6.16
N VAL A 190 0.22 -7.75 -7.00
CA VAL A 190 0.98 -7.51 -8.24
C VAL A 190 0.19 -6.70 -9.26
N ARG A 191 -1.13 -6.93 -9.38
CA ARG A 191 -1.97 -6.19 -10.36
C ARG A 191 -2.04 -4.68 -10.07
N PRO A 192 -2.45 -4.22 -8.86
CA PRO A 192 -2.41 -2.80 -8.53
C PRO A 192 -1.02 -2.18 -8.68
N LEU A 193 0.04 -2.93 -8.33
CA LEU A 193 1.40 -2.47 -8.54
C LEU A 193 1.73 -2.28 -10.02
N ALA A 194 1.34 -3.23 -10.89
CA ALA A 194 1.52 -3.13 -12.33
C ALA A 194 0.75 -1.95 -12.94
N GLU A 195 -0.43 -1.66 -12.43
CA GLU A 195 -1.22 -0.47 -12.80
C GLU A 195 -0.47 0.81 -12.45
N GLN A 196 0.01 0.94 -11.21
CA GLN A 196 0.81 2.09 -10.76
C GLN A 196 2.11 2.26 -11.57
N MET A 197 2.75 1.16 -11.95
CA MET A 197 3.95 1.16 -12.78
C MET A 197 3.66 1.42 -14.27
N GLY A 198 2.42 1.40 -14.71
CA GLY A 198 2.05 1.50 -16.12
C GLY A 198 2.60 0.35 -16.97
N CYS A 199 2.61 -0.89 -16.46
CA CYS A 199 3.17 -2.05 -17.16
C CYS A 199 2.27 -3.29 -17.03
N ALA A 200 2.63 -4.37 -17.75
CA ALA A 200 1.95 -5.66 -17.63
C ALA A 200 2.27 -6.34 -16.28
N ARG A 201 1.34 -7.16 -15.81
CA ARG A 201 1.50 -7.97 -14.58
C ARG A 201 2.79 -8.79 -14.58
N SER A 202 3.08 -9.51 -15.67
CA SER A 202 4.30 -10.32 -15.78
C SER A 202 5.58 -9.49 -15.68
N THR A 203 5.56 -8.25 -16.19
CA THR A 203 6.66 -7.30 -16.07
C THR A 203 6.89 -6.87 -14.61
N ALA A 204 5.81 -6.61 -13.86
CA ALA A 204 5.89 -6.30 -12.44
C ALA A 204 6.38 -7.50 -11.61
N GLU A 205 5.91 -8.72 -11.93
CA GLU A 205 6.37 -9.97 -11.29
C GLU A 205 7.87 -10.21 -11.52
N ALA A 206 8.33 -10.07 -12.76
CA ALA A 206 9.74 -10.20 -13.12
C ALA A 206 10.62 -9.13 -12.40
N SER A 207 10.11 -7.91 -12.28
CA SER A 207 10.77 -6.85 -11.51
C SER A 207 10.83 -7.18 -10.01
N ASN A 208 9.75 -7.67 -9.42
CA ASN A 208 9.74 -8.11 -8.02
C ASN A 208 10.80 -9.19 -7.77
N ALA A 209 10.90 -10.18 -8.66
CA ALA A 209 11.89 -11.26 -8.54
C ALA A 209 13.33 -10.73 -8.62
N ARG A 210 13.60 -9.77 -9.50
CA ARG A 210 14.94 -9.13 -9.60
C ARG A 210 15.26 -8.32 -8.36
N LEU A 211 14.34 -7.47 -7.92
CA LEU A 211 14.53 -6.63 -6.74
C LEU A 211 14.70 -7.45 -5.46
N ALA A 212 13.99 -8.58 -5.34
CA ALA A 212 14.17 -9.50 -4.21
C ALA A 212 15.55 -10.16 -4.24
N ARG A 213 16.01 -10.63 -5.40
CA ARG A 213 17.35 -11.20 -5.58
C ARG A 213 18.45 -10.20 -5.28
N ASP A 214 18.26 -8.95 -5.66
CA ASP A 214 19.22 -7.86 -5.45
C ASP A 214 19.18 -7.30 -4.02
N GLY A 215 18.22 -7.75 -3.19
CA GLY A 215 18.12 -7.35 -1.78
C GLY A 215 17.39 -6.02 -1.53
N TRP A 216 16.71 -5.46 -2.55
CA TRP A 216 15.85 -4.29 -2.38
C TRP A 216 14.49 -4.62 -1.76
N LEU A 217 14.01 -5.86 -1.97
CA LEU A 217 12.75 -6.37 -1.46
C LEU A 217 12.98 -7.61 -0.62
N VAL A 218 12.39 -7.63 0.56
CA VAL A 218 12.32 -8.81 1.42
C VAL A 218 10.86 -9.23 1.51
N LEU A 219 10.56 -10.46 1.11
CA LEU A 219 9.23 -11.05 1.29
C LEU A 219 9.08 -11.45 2.76
N LEU A 220 8.19 -10.78 3.48
CA LEU A 220 7.91 -11.09 4.89
C LEU A 220 6.82 -12.15 5.03
N GLU A 221 5.78 -12.06 4.19
CA GLU A 221 4.66 -12.97 4.20
C GLU A 221 4.14 -13.15 2.76
N ARG A 222 4.00 -14.40 2.35
CA ARG A 222 3.41 -14.70 1.05
C ARG A 222 1.90 -14.57 1.15
N GLY A 223 1.32 -13.77 0.27
CA GLY A 223 -0.13 -13.66 0.17
C GLY A 223 -0.78 -14.98 -0.26
N SER A 224 -2.01 -15.20 0.15
CA SER A 224 -2.79 -16.38 -0.24
C SER A 224 -3.20 -16.36 -1.73
N GLY A 225 -2.88 -15.30 -2.44
CA GLY A 225 -3.31 -15.05 -3.82
C GLY A 225 -4.81 -14.78 -3.96
N ARG A 226 -5.58 -15.06 -2.93
CA ARG A 226 -7.04 -15.02 -2.89
C ARG A 226 -7.57 -13.84 -2.08
N GLU A 227 -7.12 -13.70 -0.85
CA GLU A 227 -7.69 -12.75 0.11
C GLU A 227 -6.64 -11.77 0.66
N ARG A 228 -5.39 -12.14 0.62
CA ARG A 228 -4.31 -11.35 1.21
C ARG A 228 -3.22 -11.07 0.19
N PRO A 229 -2.88 -9.79 -0.05
CA PRO A 229 -1.68 -9.43 -0.78
C PRO A 229 -0.43 -9.86 -0.01
N SER A 230 0.66 -10.10 -0.72
CA SER A 230 1.95 -10.38 -0.09
C SER A 230 2.44 -9.17 0.69
N ARG A 231 3.06 -9.43 1.83
CA ARG A 231 3.70 -8.41 2.66
C ARG A 231 5.19 -8.35 2.35
N TRP A 232 5.64 -7.18 2.02
CA TRP A 232 7.01 -6.91 1.63
C TRP A 232 7.63 -5.85 2.52
N ARG A 233 8.96 -5.90 2.64
CA ARG A 233 9.77 -4.83 3.22
C ARG A 233 10.72 -4.27 2.18
N LEU A 234 10.78 -2.94 2.06
CA LEU A 234 11.84 -2.26 1.35
C LEU A 234 13.13 -2.29 2.19
N ALA A 235 14.26 -2.54 1.55
CA ALA A 235 15.57 -2.53 2.18
C ALA A 235 16.60 -1.93 1.24
N ILE A 236 17.68 -1.35 1.80
CA ILE A 236 18.85 -0.97 1.02
C ILE A 236 19.80 -2.16 1.01
N PRO A 237 20.17 -2.72 -0.17
CA PRO A 237 21.12 -3.81 -0.26
C PRO A 237 22.46 -3.46 0.43
N ALA A 238 23.09 -4.43 1.09
CA ALA A 238 24.31 -4.19 1.86
C ALA A 238 25.44 -3.57 1.03
N HIS A 239 25.63 -4.03 -0.20
CA HIS A 239 26.62 -3.48 -1.12
C HIS A 239 26.36 -2.02 -1.49
N ILE A 240 25.07 -1.63 -1.66
CA ILE A 240 24.67 -0.25 -1.92
C ILE A 240 24.88 0.61 -0.67
N ARG A 241 24.55 0.12 0.52
CA ARG A 241 24.80 0.82 1.77
C ARG A 241 26.29 1.11 1.94
N THR A 242 27.16 0.16 1.63
CA THR A 242 28.62 0.35 1.65
C THR A 242 29.08 1.39 0.61
N LEU A 243 28.49 1.39 -0.60
CA LEU A 243 28.80 2.41 -1.61
C LEU A 243 28.39 3.81 -1.15
N LEU A 244 27.16 3.94 -0.60
CA LEU A 244 26.63 5.20 -0.08
C LEU A 244 27.50 5.74 1.07
N SER A 245 27.97 4.88 1.98
CA SER A 245 28.83 5.32 3.10
C SER A 245 30.23 5.76 2.65
N ARG A 246 30.69 5.31 1.49
CA ARG A 246 32.00 5.68 0.92
C ARG A 246 31.93 6.85 -0.07
N ALA A 247 30.73 7.12 -0.61
CA ALA A 247 30.54 8.22 -1.55
C ALA A 247 30.64 9.56 -0.80
N ARG A 248 31.41 10.49 -1.38
CA ARG A 248 31.42 11.88 -0.90
C ARG A 248 30.10 12.55 -1.25
N PRO A 249 29.59 13.51 -0.46
CA PRO A 249 28.42 14.29 -0.82
C PRO A 249 28.55 14.84 -2.25
N GLY A 250 27.52 14.62 -3.09
CA GLY A 250 27.50 15.05 -4.50
C GLY A 250 28.16 14.10 -5.51
N GLN A 251 28.73 12.96 -5.10
CA GLN A 251 29.30 11.99 -6.02
C GLN A 251 28.20 11.05 -6.56
N ALA A 252 28.03 11.02 -7.90
CA ALA A 252 27.14 10.05 -8.53
C ALA A 252 27.69 8.62 -8.35
N LEU A 253 26.81 7.69 -7.98
CA LEU A 253 27.15 6.29 -7.84
C LEU A 253 27.15 5.57 -9.21
N PRO A 254 27.96 4.50 -9.36
CA PRO A 254 28.02 3.77 -10.60
C PRO A 254 26.67 3.12 -10.95
N PRO A 255 26.36 2.93 -12.25
CA PRO A 255 25.11 2.33 -12.68
C PRO A 255 24.94 0.91 -12.13
N GLN A 256 23.76 0.62 -11.60
CA GLN A 256 23.40 -0.72 -11.14
C GLN A 256 23.46 -1.74 -12.28
N GLY A 257 24.09 -2.88 -12.05
CA GLY A 257 24.19 -3.99 -12.99
C GLY A 257 25.56 -4.13 -13.68
N GLN A 258 26.48 -3.18 -13.49
CA GLN A 258 27.88 -3.45 -13.80
C GLN A 258 28.50 -4.21 -12.62
N ARG A 259 28.95 -5.45 -12.85
CA ARG A 259 29.88 -6.10 -11.92
C ARG A 259 31.04 -5.11 -11.72
N LEU A 260 31.44 -4.90 -10.46
CA LEU A 260 32.63 -4.14 -10.11
C LEU A 260 33.86 -4.73 -10.83
N ALA A 261 33.99 -4.44 -12.12
CA ALA A 261 35.24 -4.58 -12.80
C ALA A 261 36.08 -3.40 -12.35
N THR A 262 37.21 -3.72 -11.75
CA THR A 262 38.36 -2.87 -11.41
C THR A 262 38.21 -1.42 -11.83
N VAL A 263 38.22 -0.53 -10.82
CA VAL A 263 38.20 0.93 -10.96
C VAL A 263 39.23 1.36 -12.00
N PRO A 264 38.87 1.95 -13.14
CA PRO A 264 39.80 2.65 -13.98
C PRO A 264 39.96 4.08 -13.44
N ASN A 265 41.20 4.45 -13.22
CA ASN A 265 41.77 5.77 -13.01
C ASN A 265 40.86 6.97 -12.92
N ALA A 266 40.78 7.49 -11.71
CA ALA A 266 40.23 8.78 -11.35
C ALA A 266 41.09 9.94 -11.94
N HIS A 267 40.73 10.41 -13.11
CA HIS A 267 41.16 11.73 -13.59
C HIS A 267 40.03 12.37 -14.42
N THR A 268 38.94 12.69 -13.78
CA THR A 268 38.08 13.83 -14.15
C THR A 268 37.26 14.18 -12.91
N THR A 269 37.68 15.22 -12.25
CA THR A 269 36.95 15.88 -11.19
C THR A 269 35.80 16.63 -11.86
N PRO A 270 34.51 16.19 -11.71
CA PRO A 270 33.40 17.09 -11.98
C PRO A 270 33.24 17.95 -10.73
N THR A 271 33.40 19.25 -10.88
CA THR A 271 32.95 20.23 -9.93
C THR A 271 31.50 19.93 -9.57
N ALA A 272 31.30 19.49 -8.35
CA ALA A 272 29.99 19.12 -7.81
C ALA A 272 29.12 20.37 -7.67
N ARG A 273 28.20 20.54 -8.60
CA ARG A 273 26.86 21.03 -8.32
C ARG A 273 25.98 19.79 -8.24
N ASP A 274 25.08 19.76 -7.28
CA ASP A 274 24.20 18.62 -6.97
C ASP A 274 23.72 17.95 -8.26
N GLY A 275 24.17 16.72 -8.49
CA GLY A 275 23.94 16.04 -9.76
C GLY A 275 22.45 15.79 -9.96
N ALA A 276 21.95 16.06 -11.15
CA ALA A 276 20.59 15.71 -11.53
C ALA A 276 20.29 14.25 -11.18
N ALA A 277 19.19 14.01 -10.50
CA ALA A 277 18.74 12.68 -10.11
C ALA A 277 17.33 12.43 -10.63
N VAL A 278 16.96 11.17 -10.84
CA VAL A 278 15.58 10.80 -11.14
C VAL A 278 14.77 10.86 -9.86
N ASP A 279 13.93 11.88 -9.72
CA ASP A 279 13.02 12.03 -8.59
C ASP A 279 11.98 10.89 -8.61
N THR A 280 11.95 10.08 -7.54
CA THR A 280 11.07 8.92 -7.45
C THR A 280 9.60 9.30 -7.27
N VAL A 281 9.29 10.45 -6.65
CA VAL A 281 7.93 10.96 -6.49
C VAL A 281 7.40 11.43 -7.84
N ALA A 282 8.20 12.23 -8.55
CA ALA A 282 7.90 12.68 -9.90
C ALA A 282 7.71 11.51 -10.87
N LEU A 283 8.61 10.52 -10.84
CA LEU A 283 8.49 9.32 -11.65
C LEU A 283 7.19 8.56 -11.35
N ALA A 284 6.87 8.38 -10.06
CA ALA A 284 5.67 7.66 -9.65
C ALA A 284 4.37 8.39 -10.07
N SER A 285 4.38 9.72 -10.21
CA SER A 285 3.21 10.49 -10.61
C SER A 285 2.85 10.35 -12.09
N VAL A 286 3.85 10.18 -12.98
CA VAL A 286 3.62 10.18 -14.44
C VAL A 286 3.73 8.80 -15.09
N MET A 287 4.42 7.83 -14.46
CA MET A 287 4.77 6.56 -15.12
C MET A 287 3.57 5.68 -15.50
N ALA A 288 2.41 5.87 -14.87
CA ALA A 288 1.18 5.15 -15.20
C ALA A 288 0.39 5.78 -16.34
N HIS A 289 0.66 7.06 -16.65
CA HIS A 289 -0.07 7.82 -17.65
C HIS A 289 0.21 7.32 -19.08
N ASP A 290 -0.76 7.49 -19.97
CA ASP A 290 -0.71 7.05 -21.37
C ASP A 290 0.41 7.73 -22.17
N ALA A 291 0.74 8.99 -21.91
CA ALA A 291 1.90 9.67 -22.47
C ALA A 291 3.23 8.97 -22.17
N CYS A 292 3.32 8.24 -21.05
CA CYS A 292 4.49 7.47 -20.67
C CYS A 292 4.41 5.98 -21.06
N HIS A 293 3.41 5.60 -21.87
CA HIS A 293 3.33 4.28 -22.47
C HIS A 293 4.53 4.00 -23.39
N HIS A 294 4.92 2.74 -23.57
CA HIS A 294 6.13 2.38 -24.33
C HIS A 294 6.10 2.81 -25.81
N TRP A 295 4.91 2.96 -26.41
CA TRP A 295 4.74 3.47 -27.78
C TRP A 295 4.82 5.00 -27.85
N ALA A 296 4.64 5.72 -26.75
CA ALA A 296 4.83 7.16 -26.66
C ALA A 296 6.25 7.50 -26.15
N HIS A 297 6.33 8.18 -25.00
CA HIS A 297 7.63 8.53 -24.41
C HIS A 297 8.29 7.35 -23.69
N GLY A 298 7.51 6.38 -23.23
CA GLY A 298 7.98 5.18 -22.55
C GLY A 298 8.64 5.47 -21.20
N THR A 299 9.22 4.44 -20.61
CA THR A 299 9.93 4.55 -19.34
C THR A 299 11.11 5.53 -19.42
N SER A 300 11.77 5.64 -20.57
CA SER A 300 12.88 6.60 -20.76
C SER A 300 12.39 8.04 -20.70
N GLY A 301 11.26 8.35 -21.33
CA GLY A 301 10.65 9.68 -21.26
C GLY A 301 10.18 10.04 -19.86
N ALA A 302 9.49 9.12 -19.17
CA ALA A 302 9.07 9.33 -17.78
C ALA A 302 10.26 9.62 -16.86
N ARG A 303 11.39 8.91 -17.03
CA ARG A 303 12.62 9.13 -16.25
C ARG A 303 13.27 10.49 -16.57
N ILE A 304 13.25 10.90 -17.83
CA ILE A 304 13.76 12.21 -18.21
C ILE A 304 12.88 13.29 -17.59
N LEU A 305 11.55 13.22 -17.72
CA LEU A 305 10.63 14.17 -17.09
C LEU A 305 10.86 14.26 -15.57
N ALA A 306 11.09 13.13 -14.92
CA ALA A 306 11.37 13.08 -13.48
C ALA A 306 12.76 13.64 -13.08
N CYS A 307 13.63 13.95 -14.04
CA CYS A 307 14.89 14.67 -13.79
C CYS A 307 14.75 16.18 -14.00
N LEU A 308 13.77 16.63 -14.80
CA LEU A 308 13.62 18.04 -15.15
C LEU A 308 13.05 18.85 -13.99
N ASP A 309 13.49 20.08 -13.89
CA ASP A 309 12.99 21.09 -12.96
C ASP A 309 12.43 22.29 -13.75
N PRO A 310 11.35 22.93 -13.30
CA PRO A 310 10.79 24.09 -14.02
C PRO A 310 11.66 25.35 -13.92
N VAL A 311 12.52 25.45 -12.90
CA VAL A 311 13.33 26.63 -12.60
C VAL A 311 14.81 26.36 -12.91
N GLU A 312 15.32 25.22 -12.47
CA GLU A 312 16.72 24.84 -12.67
C GLU A 312 16.89 24.07 -13.97
N GLY A 313 17.54 24.69 -14.95
CA GLY A 313 17.84 24.05 -16.22
C GLY A 313 18.90 22.94 -16.06
N ILE A 314 18.66 21.83 -16.74
CA ILE A 314 19.52 20.65 -16.68
C ILE A 314 20.09 20.39 -18.08
N SER A 315 21.42 20.23 -18.17
CA SER A 315 22.08 19.91 -19.42
C SER A 315 21.83 18.47 -19.87
N ARG A 316 21.91 18.22 -21.16
CA ARG A 316 21.80 16.87 -21.75
C ARG A 316 22.75 15.86 -21.11
N ALA A 317 23.98 16.29 -20.76
CA ALA A 317 24.99 15.45 -20.13
C ALA A 317 24.55 15.03 -18.70
N GLN A 318 23.99 15.97 -17.91
CA GLN A 318 23.46 15.67 -16.58
C GLN A 318 22.27 14.72 -16.64
N ILE A 319 21.34 14.92 -17.60
CA ILE A 319 20.22 14.00 -17.83
C ILE A 319 20.73 12.60 -18.19
N GLN A 320 21.74 12.51 -19.07
CA GLN A 320 22.36 11.24 -19.44
C GLN A 320 22.94 10.55 -18.21
N GLN A 321 23.66 11.26 -17.37
CA GLN A 321 24.24 10.74 -16.14
C GLN A 321 23.16 10.25 -15.16
N ALA A 322 22.14 11.07 -14.88
CA ALA A 322 21.07 10.74 -13.95
C ALA A 322 20.25 9.53 -14.41
N THR A 323 19.96 9.44 -15.70
CA THR A 323 19.11 8.39 -16.26
C THR A 323 19.89 7.15 -16.73
N ALA A 324 21.22 7.20 -16.84
CA ALA A 324 22.09 6.18 -17.48
C ALA A 324 21.58 5.77 -18.89
N LEU A 325 20.92 6.68 -19.59
CA LEU A 325 20.46 6.46 -20.95
C LEU A 325 21.61 6.81 -21.95
N HIS A 326 21.61 6.13 -23.08
CA HIS A 326 22.55 6.48 -24.15
C HIS A 326 22.25 7.87 -24.71
N ARG A 327 23.30 8.64 -25.09
CA ARG A 327 23.20 10.04 -25.57
C ARG A 327 22.16 10.23 -26.68
N THR A 328 22.10 9.31 -27.64
CA THR A 328 21.13 9.37 -28.74
C THR A 328 19.70 9.14 -28.28
N THR A 329 19.52 8.30 -27.24
CA THR A 329 18.19 8.08 -26.62
C THR A 329 17.73 9.34 -25.90
N VAL A 330 18.63 9.98 -25.13
CA VAL A 330 18.35 11.24 -24.43
C VAL A 330 17.96 12.31 -25.43
N ALA A 331 18.80 12.54 -26.47
CA ALA A 331 18.53 13.53 -27.50
C ALA A 331 17.15 13.33 -28.15
N ARG A 332 16.90 12.15 -28.70
CA ARG A 332 15.64 11.82 -29.36
C ARG A 332 14.43 11.94 -28.43
N ARG A 333 14.58 11.62 -27.14
CA ARG A 333 13.47 11.72 -26.17
C ARG A 333 13.22 13.18 -25.79
N LEU A 334 14.26 13.99 -25.60
CA LEU A 334 14.12 15.43 -25.33
C LEU A 334 13.44 16.16 -26.48
N GLU A 335 13.85 15.88 -27.73
CA GLU A 335 13.20 16.42 -28.93
C GLU A 335 11.71 16.10 -28.96
N ARG A 336 11.33 14.85 -28.63
CA ARG A 336 9.92 14.45 -28.58
C ARG A 336 9.16 15.09 -27.42
N LEU A 337 9.78 15.19 -26.23
CA LEU A 337 9.18 15.84 -25.08
C LEU A 337 8.96 17.34 -25.34
N ALA A 338 9.92 17.99 -26.00
CA ALA A 338 9.80 19.39 -26.40
C ALA A 338 8.72 19.60 -27.47
N ALA A 339 8.65 18.71 -28.47
CA ALA A 339 7.62 18.76 -29.50
C ALA A 339 6.19 18.58 -28.93
N ASP A 340 6.03 17.80 -27.86
CA ASP A 340 4.75 17.58 -27.17
C ASP A 340 4.49 18.61 -26.05
N GLY A 341 5.34 19.64 -25.92
CA GLY A 341 5.19 20.70 -24.92
C GLY A 341 5.45 20.26 -23.47
N LEU A 342 6.04 19.08 -23.26
CA LEU A 342 6.32 18.54 -21.92
C LEU A 342 7.65 19.02 -21.35
N ALA A 343 8.55 19.52 -22.18
CA ALA A 343 9.84 20.09 -21.82
C ALA A 343 10.15 21.31 -22.67
N ASN A 344 10.91 22.26 -22.14
CA ASN A 344 11.39 23.44 -22.84
C ASN A 344 12.91 23.43 -22.92
N GLU A 345 13.48 23.89 -24.04
CA GLU A 345 14.92 24.09 -24.20
C GLU A 345 15.21 25.59 -24.24
N ARG A 346 16.16 26.03 -23.42
CA ARG A 346 16.68 27.40 -23.41
C ARG A 346 18.21 27.34 -23.20
N GLU A 347 18.94 27.93 -24.13
CA GLU A 347 20.42 28.02 -24.03
C GLU A 347 21.13 26.65 -23.82
N GLY A 348 20.59 25.58 -24.43
CA GLY A 348 21.14 24.23 -24.28
C GLY A 348 20.81 23.53 -22.97
N LEU A 349 20.01 24.15 -22.12
CA LEU A 349 19.46 23.57 -20.90
C LEU A 349 17.99 23.18 -21.11
N TYR A 350 17.57 22.12 -20.44
CA TYR A 350 16.22 21.59 -20.52
C TYR A 350 15.49 21.80 -19.19
N TYR A 351 14.25 22.24 -19.29
CA TYR A 351 13.36 22.57 -18.18
C TYR A 351 12.08 21.75 -18.29
N LEU A 352 11.47 21.45 -17.16
CA LEU A 352 10.11 20.93 -17.14
C LEU A 352 9.14 22.02 -17.63
N ALA A 353 8.12 21.64 -18.39
CA ALA A 353 7.08 22.58 -18.76
C ALA A 353 6.41 23.15 -17.50
N PRO A 354 6.18 24.47 -17.42
CA PRO A 354 5.63 25.11 -16.21
C PRO A 354 4.29 24.52 -15.78
N GLU A 355 3.48 24.09 -16.73
CA GLU A 355 2.15 23.49 -16.53
C GLU A 355 2.25 22.14 -15.79
N LEU A 356 3.38 21.47 -15.88
CA LEU A 356 3.65 20.22 -15.17
C LEU A 356 4.26 20.46 -13.79
N SER A 357 4.49 21.71 -13.40
CA SER A 357 5.07 22.03 -12.11
C SER A 357 3.98 22.37 -11.09
N GLY A 358 4.08 21.80 -9.88
CA GLY A 358 3.18 22.08 -8.76
C GLY A 358 3.94 22.17 -7.45
N HIS A 359 3.25 22.09 -6.31
CA HIS A 359 3.86 22.01 -4.99
C HIS A 359 4.76 20.79 -4.79
N VAL A 360 4.62 19.79 -5.64
CA VAL A 360 5.52 18.67 -5.83
C VAL A 360 6.15 18.88 -7.22
N ARG A 361 7.46 18.70 -7.36
CA ARG A 361 8.26 19.02 -8.56
C ARG A 361 7.59 18.67 -9.91
N LEU A 362 6.81 17.61 -9.96
CA LEU A 362 6.01 17.23 -11.13
C LEU A 362 4.57 16.99 -10.69
N HIS A 363 3.69 17.91 -10.97
CA HIS A 363 2.25 17.69 -10.85
C HIS A 363 1.73 17.31 -12.27
N PRO A 364 1.09 16.14 -12.45
CA PRO A 364 0.55 15.79 -13.74
C PRO A 364 -0.58 16.77 -14.08
N ASP A 365 -0.31 17.72 -14.97
CA ASP A 365 -1.39 18.37 -15.71
C ASP A 365 -1.98 17.30 -16.64
N GLU A 366 -3.15 16.79 -16.26
CA GLU A 366 -3.82 15.74 -17.02
C GLU A 366 -4.13 16.18 -18.45
N ALA A 367 -4.44 17.46 -18.70
CA ALA A 367 -4.75 17.95 -20.01
C ALA A 367 -3.53 17.94 -20.94
N LEU A 368 -2.38 18.41 -20.45
CA LEU A 368 -1.14 18.41 -21.23
C LEU A 368 -0.63 17.00 -21.51
N LEU A 369 -0.66 16.13 -20.50
CA LEU A 369 -0.28 14.73 -20.67
C LEU A 369 -1.27 13.97 -21.58
N ALA A 370 -2.57 14.24 -21.48
CA ALA A 370 -3.58 13.67 -22.37
C ALA A 370 -3.36 14.11 -23.81
N HIS A 371 -3.08 15.39 -24.03
CA HIS A 371 -2.74 15.92 -25.36
C HIS A 371 -1.51 15.22 -25.95
N ALA A 372 -0.44 15.06 -25.17
CA ALA A 372 0.75 14.32 -25.59
C ALA A 372 0.44 12.84 -25.89
N ALA A 373 -0.44 12.21 -25.13
CA ALA A 373 -0.90 10.84 -25.37
C ALA A 373 -1.69 10.74 -26.70
N ASP A 374 -2.58 11.70 -26.98
CA ASP A 374 -3.35 11.78 -28.21
C ASP A 374 -2.44 11.93 -29.43
N GLN A 375 -1.50 12.86 -29.38
CA GLN A 375 -0.52 13.04 -30.46
C GLN A 375 0.30 11.77 -30.75
N ARG A 376 0.52 10.95 -29.74
CA ARG A 376 1.26 9.67 -29.84
C ARG A 376 0.37 8.46 -30.09
N GLY A 377 -0.94 8.63 -30.18
CA GLY A 377 -1.90 7.54 -30.41
C GLY A 377 -1.97 6.53 -29.25
N THR A 378 -1.68 6.98 -28.03
CA THR A 378 -1.66 6.12 -26.84
C THR A 378 -2.81 6.38 -25.87
N SER A 379 -3.69 7.32 -26.17
CA SER A 379 -4.84 7.65 -25.33
C SER A 379 -5.74 6.45 -25.04
N GLY A 380 -6.18 6.34 -23.80
CA GLY A 380 -7.05 5.27 -23.32
C GLY A 380 -6.36 3.92 -23.09
N LEU A 381 -5.03 3.81 -23.27
CA LEU A 381 -4.31 2.55 -22.99
C LEU A 381 -4.28 2.21 -21.50
N ALA A 382 -4.15 3.21 -20.63
CA ALA A 382 -4.23 3.02 -19.19
C ALA A 382 -5.63 2.58 -18.79
N ALA A 383 -6.67 3.23 -19.32
CA ALA A 383 -8.07 2.84 -19.08
C ALA A 383 -8.35 1.41 -19.54
N ARG A 384 -7.93 1.04 -20.76
CA ARG A 384 -8.06 -0.35 -21.28
C ARG A 384 -7.34 -1.36 -20.40
N ARG A 385 -6.17 -1.03 -19.88
CA ARG A 385 -5.43 -1.88 -18.95
C ARG A 385 -6.20 -2.05 -17.63
N HIS A 386 -6.74 -0.97 -17.13
CA HIS A 386 -7.53 -0.97 -15.90
C HIS A 386 -8.81 -1.81 -16.04
N HIS A 387 -9.54 -1.66 -17.14
CA HIS A 387 -10.71 -2.48 -17.46
C HIS A 387 -10.34 -3.96 -17.55
N ARG A 388 -9.30 -4.32 -18.30
CA ARG A 388 -8.83 -5.70 -18.38
C ARG A 388 -8.53 -6.31 -17.02
N HIS A 389 -7.84 -5.58 -16.14
CA HIS A 389 -7.56 -6.05 -14.80
C HIS A 389 -8.84 -6.17 -13.94
N ALA A 390 -9.83 -5.30 -14.16
CA ALA A 390 -11.14 -5.41 -13.50
C ALA A 390 -11.89 -6.66 -13.98
N ASP A 391 -11.92 -6.91 -15.28
CA ASP A 391 -12.54 -8.09 -15.87
C ASP A 391 -11.86 -9.38 -15.39
N GLU A 392 -10.53 -9.41 -15.34
CA GLU A 392 -9.77 -10.54 -14.78
C GLU A 392 -10.06 -10.76 -13.30
N ARG A 393 -10.26 -9.70 -12.50
CA ARG A 393 -10.66 -9.81 -11.09
C ARG A 393 -12.07 -10.41 -10.99
N ALA A 394 -13.02 -9.86 -11.74
CA ALA A 394 -14.40 -10.35 -11.75
C ALA A 394 -14.51 -11.81 -12.21
N ALA A 395 -13.74 -12.19 -13.23
CA ALA A 395 -13.66 -13.58 -13.69
C ALA A 395 -13.09 -14.51 -12.61
N TRP A 396 -12.05 -14.04 -11.91
CA TRP A 396 -11.46 -14.80 -10.81
C TRP A 396 -12.42 -14.94 -9.62
N GLU A 397 -13.13 -13.89 -9.26
CA GLU A 397 -14.15 -13.91 -8.19
C GLU A 397 -15.26 -14.92 -8.51
N ARG A 398 -15.80 -14.90 -9.74
CA ARG A 398 -16.77 -15.90 -10.20
C ARG A 398 -16.22 -17.34 -10.10
N HIS A 399 -14.98 -17.56 -10.58
CA HIS A 399 -14.35 -18.88 -10.47
C HIS A 399 -14.22 -19.33 -9.01
N LEU A 400 -13.93 -18.42 -8.08
CA LEU A 400 -13.85 -18.73 -6.66
C LEU A 400 -15.23 -19.05 -6.05
N GLU A 401 -16.26 -18.34 -6.46
CA GLU A 401 -17.65 -18.59 -6.05
C GLU A 401 -18.10 -19.97 -6.57
N GLU A 402 -17.88 -20.27 -7.84
CA GLU A 402 -18.18 -21.56 -8.43
C GLU A 402 -17.45 -22.70 -7.70
N ARG A 403 -16.15 -22.51 -7.41
CA ARG A 403 -15.37 -23.48 -6.66
C ARG A 403 -15.84 -23.64 -5.21
N SER A 404 -16.31 -22.56 -4.59
CA SER A 404 -16.88 -22.60 -3.23
C SER A 404 -18.21 -23.34 -3.23
N LEU A 405 -19.08 -23.05 -4.21
CA LEU A 405 -20.33 -23.77 -4.41
C LEU A 405 -20.10 -25.25 -4.67
N TYR A 406 -19.16 -25.58 -5.57
CA TYR A 406 -18.77 -26.97 -5.84
C TYR A 406 -18.33 -27.68 -4.56
N ARG A 407 -17.48 -27.06 -3.74
CA ARG A 407 -17.06 -27.62 -2.45
C ARG A 407 -18.23 -27.81 -1.50
N THR A 408 -19.13 -26.83 -1.42
CA THR A 408 -20.31 -26.90 -0.53
C THR A 408 -21.26 -28.00 -0.96
N LEU A 409 -21.43 -28.21 -2.27
CA LEU A 409 -22.31 -29.24 -2.84
C LEU A 409 -21.69 -30.64 -2.79
N HIS A 410 -20.35 -30.72 -2.92
CA HIS A 410 -19.65 -32.00 -3.04
C HIS A 410 -18.81 -32.34 -1.80
N GLN A 411 -18.77 -31.50 -0.76
CA GLN A 411 -18.31 -31.87 0.57
C GLN A 411 -19.50 -32.36 1.38
N PRO A 412 -19.69 -33.67 1.50
CA PRO A 412 -20.67 -34.19 2.41
C PRO A 412 -20.35 -33.69 3.81
N ARG A 413 -21.30 -33.04 4.42
CA ARG A 413 -21.18 -32.64 5.83
C ARG A 413 -21.28 -33.93 6.64
N LEU A 414 -20.14 -34.45 7.11
CA LEU A 414 -20.11 -35.49 8.11
C LEU A 414 -20.95 -34.98 9.31
N ARG A 415 -22.09 -35.60 9.52
CA ARG A 415 -22.93 -35.29 10.66
C ARG A 415 -22.53 -36.20 11.81
N LEU A 416 -21.82 -35.62 12.79
CA LEU A 416 -21.59 -36.33 14.05
C LEU A 416 -22.95 -36.57 14.71
N VAL A 417 -23.25 -37.83 14.94
CA VAL A 417 -24.38 -38.27 15.77
C VAL A 417 -23.80 -38.93 17.01
N PRO A 418 -24.55 -38.99 18.16
CA PRO A 418 -24.03 -39.57 19.39
C PRO A 418 -23.48 -40.98 19.26
N GLU A 419 -23.94 -41.73 18.27
CA GLU A 419 -23.61 -43.12 18.03
C GLU A 419 -22.50 -43.35 16.99
N GLY A 420 -21.92 -42.29 16.41
CA GLY A 420 -20.87 -42.41 15.39
C GLY A 420 -20.95 -41.37 14.26
N VAL A 421 -20.41 -41.70 13.11
CA VAL A 421 -20.38 -40.82 11.91
C VAL A 421 -21.31 -41.41 10.87
N LEU A 422 -22.27 -40.60 10.41
CA LEU A 422 -23.16 -40.98 9.30
C LEU A 422 -22.45 -40.78 7.95
N ASN A 423 -22.52 -41.79 7.09
CA ASN A 423 -22.14 -41.64 5.70
C ASN A 423 -23.15 -40.68 5.02
N PRO A 424 -22.68 -39.53 4.52
CA PRO A 424 -23.58 -38.53 3.97
C PRO A 424 -24.27 -38.95 2.66
N HIS A 425 -23.75 -39.97 1.95
CA HIS A 425 -24.32 -40.45 0.71
C HIS A 425 -25.34 -41.59 0.91
N THR A 426 -25.10 -42.44 1.92
CA THR A 426 -25.97 -43.61 2.16
C THR A 426 -26.86 -43.43 3.39
N GLY A 427 -26.57 -42.46 4.27
CA GLY A 427 -27.25 -42.29 5.54
C GLY A 427 -26.91 -43.35 6.58
N GLU A 428 -25.98 -44.26 6.26
CA GLU A 428 -25.59 -45.34 7.16
C GLU A 428 -24.63 -44.87 8.27
N LEU A 429 -24.75 -45.44 9.44
CA LEU A 429 -23.86 -45.19 10.57
C LEU A 429 -22.50 -45.84 10.30
N LEU A 430 -21.44 -45.03 10.35
CA LEU A 430 -20.08 -45.57 10.20
C LEU A 430 -19.53 -45.96 11.56
N ASP A 431 -18.86 -47.09 11.56
CA ASP A 431 -18.14 -47.65 12.70
C ASP A 431 -17.07 -46.64 13.20
N GLU A 432 -16.73 -46.71 14.51
CA GLU A 432 -15.69 -45.88 15.15
C GLU A 432 -14.32 -45.90 14.44
N ARG A 433 -14.06 -46.93 13.66
CA ARG A 433 -12.88 -47.04 12.78
C ARG A 433 -12.72 -45.87 11.79
N TRP A 434 -13.84 -45.22 11.45
CA TRP A 434 -13.86 -44.11 10.48
C TRP A 434 -13.78 -42.74 11.15
N HIS A 435 -13.71 -42.72 12.48
CA HIS A 435 -13.62 -41.47 13.21
C HIS A 435 -12.32 -40.73 12.83
N GLY A 436 -12.42 -39.50 12.37
CA GLY A 436 -11.29 -38.67 11.92
C GLY A 436 -10.90 -38.89 10.45
N TRP A 437 -11.60 -39.75 9.71
CA TRP A 437 -11.42 -39.89 8.27
C TRP A 437 -12.41 -39.03 7.51
N ASP A 438 -11.90 -38.29 6.52
CA ASP A 438 -12.73 -37.70 5.49
C ASP A 438 -13.07 -38.77 4.44
N ILE A 439 -14.31 -39.21 4.45
CA ILE A 439 -14.86 -40.22 3.54
C ILE A 439 -15.73 -39.59 2.45
N SER A 440 -15.58 -38.30 2.20
CA SER A 440 -16.29 -37.60 1.12
C SER A 440 -16.03 -38.20 -0.24
N ASP A 441 -14.87 -38.83 -0.43
CA ASP A 441 -14.58 -39.75 -1.52
C ASP A 441 -14.35 -41.15 -0.91
N PRO A 442 -15.33 -42.07 -0.95
CA PRO A 442 -15.18 -43.41 -0.39
C PRO A 442 -14.08 -44.24 -1.08
N HIS A 443 -13.64 -43.85 -2.27
CA HIS A 443 -12.50 -44.44 -2.96
C HIS A 443 -11.15 -43.85 -2.56
N ARG A 444 -11.16 -42.66 -1.90
CA ARG A 444 -9.96 -41.96 -1.43
C ARG A 444 -10.20 -41.27 -0.10
N PRO A 445 -10.54 -41.99 0.96
CA PRO A 445 -10.71 -41.38 2.28
C PRO A 445 -9.37 -40.77 2.77
N THR A 446 -9.42 -39.55 3.30
CA THR A 446 -8.27 -38.85 3.85
C THR A 446 -8.39 -38.73 5.36
N TRP A 447 -7.28 -38.95 6.08
CA TRP A 447 -7.24 -38.83 7.54
C TRP A 447 -7.04 -37.38 7.97
N HIS A 448 -7.92 -36.89 8.81
CA HIS A 448 -7.84 -35.53 9.38
C HIS A 448 -7.47 -35.54 10.88
N GLY A 449 -7.09 -36.68 11.42
CA GLY A 449 -6.61 -36.76 12.81
C GLY A 449 -5.20 -36.18 12.97
N SER A 450 -4.79 -35.94 14.21
CA SER A 450 -3.50 -35.35 14.59
C SER A 450 -2.26 -36.11 14.07
N ASP A 451 -2.43 -37.37 13.70
CA ASP A 451 -1.30 -38.27 13.38
C ASP A 451 -0.90 -38.30 11.93
N LEU A 452 -1.57 -37.53 11.04
CA LEU A 452 -1.28 -37.44 9.60
C LEU A 452 -0.95 -38.77 8.90
N ARG A 453 -1.61 -39.87 9.31
CA ARG A 453 -1.34 -41.18 8.72
C ARG A 453 -1.85 -41.25 7.30
N PRO A 454 -1.02 -41.65 6.33
CA PRO A 454 -1.50 -41.81 4.95
C PRO A 454 -2.59 -42.88 4.90
N TRP A 455 -3.60 -42.64 4.11
CA TRP A 455 -4.65 -43.61 3.84
C TRP A 455 -4.07 -44.96 3.31
N ARG A 456 -4.40 -46.03 3.95
CA ARG A 456 -3.93 -47.38 3.59
C ARG A 456 -4.95 -48.22 2.80
N GLY A 457 -6.01 -47.56 2.32
CA GLY A 457 -7.13 -48.24 1.64
C GLY A 457 -8.23 -48.70 2.62
N PRO A 458 -9.45 -48.91 2.13
CA PRO A 458 -10.49 -49.51 2.95
C PRO A 458 -10.01 -50.88 3.39
N PRO A 459 -10.33 -51.31 4.62
CA PRO A 459 -10.04 -52.66 5.04
C PRO A 459 -10.67 -53.61 4.02
N ALA A 460 -9.87 -54.55 3.51
CA ALA A 460 -10.39 -55.59 2.62
C ALA A 460 -11.61 -56.19 3.30
N THR A 461 -12.78 -55.98 2.73
CA THR A 461 -13.99 -56.73 3.16
C THR A 461 -13.64 -58.20 3.04
N ALA A 462 -13.51 -58.88 4.16
CA ALA A 462 -13.41 -60.31 4.18
C ALA A 462 -14.64 -60.83 3.44
N SER A 463 -14.43 -61.27 2.18
CA SER A 463 -15.45 -62.00 1.44
C SER A 463 -15.65 -63.32 2.24
N ALA A 464 -16.82 -63.37 2.86
CA ALA A 464 -17.34 -64.61 3.45
C ALA A 464 -17.84 -65.52 2.34
#